data_14678f9b79b7a4198daf9006724d12e5
#
_entry.id   14678f9b79b7a4198daf9006724d12e5
#
_cell.length_a   1.000
_cell.length_b   1.000
_cell.length_c   1.000
_cell.angle_alpha   90.00
_cell.angle_beta   90.00
_cell.angle_gamma   90.00
#
_symmetry.space_group_name_H-M   'P 1'
#
loop_
_entity.id
_entity.type
_entity.pdbx_description
1 polymer ?
#
loop_
_entity_poly.entity_id
_entity_poly.type
_entity_poly.pdbx_seq_one_letter_code
_entity_poly.pdbx_strand_id
1 'polypeptide(L)'
;VINFSNVLLQSSVNSFGSVAMAGYTSANNIFGFLYVTVNAVTQACMSFTSQNYGAGDFQRCKKVYRLCMIFSVIFCGLLSGIFVLGRDFFLRLYTTDPNVLTFAVQRLLIVTTLELLTSTYEISGGAMRGFGHSLTPALITVVGSCVLRLIWINTVCRAVHEFWVVMIIYPISWVLTGTVMIMAYLLLRRKLCLLYTSPSPRDSTS
;
A
#
# COMPACT_ATOMS: atom_id res chain seq x y z
N VAL A 1 -7.96 5.38 -9.15
CA VAL A 1 -8.63 4.25 -8.47
C VAL A 1 -8.51 4.38 -6.96
N ILE A 2 -7.30 4.49 -6.40
CA ILE A 2 -7.07 4.63 -4.94
C ILE A 2 -7.77 5.89 -4.39
N ASN A 3 -7.75 6.99 -5.13
CA ASN A 3 -8.43 8.22 -4.75
C ASN A 3 -9.94 8.04 -4.62
N PHE A 4 -10.57 7.26 -5.49
CA PHE A 4 -12.00 6.96 -5.41
C PHE A 4 -12.36 6.19 -4.14
N SER A 5 -11.56 5.18 -3.79
CA SER A 5 -11.71 4.43 -2.54
C SER A 5 -11.58 5.33 -1.29
N ASN A 6 -10.66 6.29 -1.32
CA ASN A 6 -10.49 7.23 -0.22
C ASN A 6 -11.67 8.20 -0.09
N VAL A 7 -12.26 8.65 -1.21
CA VAL A 7 -13.48 9.49 -1.20
C VAL A 7 -14.66 8.75 -0.56
N LEU A 8 -14.83 7.47 -0.84
CA LEU A 8 -15.89 6.66 -0.22
C LEU A 8 -15.72 6.52 1.30
N LEU A 9 -14.49 6.26 1.74
CA LEU A 9 -14.19 6.22 3.19
C LEU A 9 -14.38 7.59 3.84
N GLN A 10 -13.99 8.66 3.16
CA GLN A 10 -14.18 10.02 3.63
C GLN A 10 -15.67 10.38 3.77
N SER A 11 -16.52 9.91 2.84
CA SER A 11 -17.98 10.02 2.95
C SER A 11 -18.51 9.29 4.18
N SER A 12 -17.99 8.10 4.49
CA SER A 12 -18.35 7.36 5.71
C SER A 12 -17.88 8.08 6.98
N VAL A 13 -16.70 8.72 6.96
CA VAL A 13 -16.21 9.51 8.10
C VAL A 13 -17.07 10.77 8.33
N ASN A 14 -17.62 11.37 7.28
CA ASN A 14 -18.53 12.52 7.40
C ASN A 14 -19.77 12.23 8.23
N SER A 15 -20.24 10.97 8.30
CA SER A 15 -21.38 10.60 9.13
C SER A 15 -21.11 10.71 10.64
N PHE A 16 -19.86 10.82 11.06
CA PHE A 16 -19.46 11.04 12.47
C PHE A 16 -19.33 12.53 12.84
N GLY A 17 -19.61 13.42 11.88
CA GLY A 17 -19.60 14.86 12.08
C GLY A 17 -18.27 15.56 11.75
N SER A 18 -18.29 16.89 11.86
CA SER A 18 -17.16 17.75 11.47
C SER A 18 -15.90 17.54 12.33
N VAL A 19 -16.07 17.22 13.61
CA VAL A 19 -14.96 16.97 14.55
C VAL A 19 -14.19 15.70 14.14
N ALA A 20 -14.89 14.62 13.81
CA ALA A 20 -14.27 13.39 13.34
C ALA A 20 -13.58 13.59 11.99
N MET A 21 -14.19 14.38 11.09
CA MET A 21 -13.58 14.71 9.80
C MET A 21 -12.31 15.54 9.96
N ALA A 22 -12.28 16.52 10.87
CA ALA A 22 -11.09 17.31 11.17
C ALA A 22 -9.96 16.43 11.73
N GLY A 23 -10.27 15.47 12.64
CA GLY A 23 -9.31 14.50 13.17
C GLY A 23 -8.78 13.56 12.08
N TYR A 24 -9.67 13.05 11.24
CA TYR A 24 -9.31 12.23 10.07
C TYR A 24 -8.33 12.96 9.15
N THR A 25 -8.61 14.22 8.81
CA THR A 25 -7.80 15.04 7.92
C THR A 25 -6.43 15.34 8.51
N SER A 26 -6.35 15.69 9.80
CA SER A 26 -5.09 15.96 10.50
C SER A 26 -4.15 14.74 10.47
N ALA A 27 -4.67 13.56 10.79
CA ALA A 27 -3.90 12.32 10.73
C ALA A 27 -3.56 11.93 9.27
N ASN A 28 -4.42 12.25 8.30
CA ASN A 28 -4.18 11.95 6.89
C ASN A 28 -3.00 12.74 6.31
N ASN A 29 -2.74 13.94 6.80
CA ASN A 29 -1.56 14.72 6.39
C ASN A 29 -0.26 14.02 6.82
N ILE A 30 -0.22 13.44 8.03
CA ILE A 30 0.92 12.65 8.51
C ILE A 30 1.09 11.37 7.67
N PHE A 31 0.00 10.68 7.41
CA PHE A 31 -0.03 9.50 6.53
C PHE A 31 0.53 9.80 5.13
N GLY A 32 0.28 11.01 4.61
CA GLY A 32 0.79 11.43 3.30
C GLY A 32 2.32 11.35 3.18
N PHE A 33 3.08 11.64 4.23
CA PHE A 33 4.55 11.53 4.23
C PHE A 33 5.01 10.07 4.10
N LEU A 34 4.34 9.15 4.78
CA LEU A 34 4.63 7.71 4.67
C LEU A 34 4.33 7.19 3.26
N TYR A 35 3.18 7.56 2.73
CA TYR A 35 2.77 7.17 1.37
C TYR A 35 3.75 7.64 0.29
N VAL A 36 4.24 8.88 0.38
CA VAL A 36 5.26 9.41 -0.55
C VAL A 36 6.54 8.59 -0.48
N THR A 37 6.96 8.19 0.71
CA THR A 37 8.17 7.37 0.91
C THR A 37 8.02 5.99 0.25
N VAL A 38 6.92 5.28 0.50
CA VAL A 38 6.64 3.98 -0.13
C VAL A 38 6.56 4.12 -1.64
N ASN A 39 5.91 5.18 -2.13
CA ASN A 39 5.78 5.44 -3.58
C ASN A 39 7.13 5.68 -4.23
N ALA A 40 8.03 6.45 -3.63
CA ALA A 40 9.37 6.70 -4.15
C ALA A 40 10.16 5.39 -4.34
N VAL A 41 10.13 4.50 -3.33
CA VAL A 41 10.79 3.18 -3.41
C VAL A 41 10.11 2.30 -4.45
N THR A 42 8.78 2.37 -4.60
CA THR A 42 8.03 1.64 -5.64
C THR A 42 8.44 2.06 -7.04
N GLN A 43 8.58 3.36 -7.29
CA GLN A 43 9.05 3.88 -8.58
C GLN A 43 10.49 3.45 -8.89
N ALA A 44 11.37 3.47 -7.90
CA ALA A 44 12.73 2.95 -8.02
C ALA A 44 12.72 1.45 -8.35
N CYS A 45 11.90 0.65 -7.63
CA CYS A 45 11.75 -0.78 -7.89
C CYS A 45 11.27 -1.05 -9.32
N MET A 46 10.27 -0.32 -9.80
CA MET A 46 9.76 -0.43 -11.16
C MET A 46 10.84 -0.11 -12.19
N SER A 47 11.55 1.01 -12.02
CA SER A 47 12.59 1.47 -12.96
C SER A 47 13.76 0.50 -13.05
N PHE A 48 14.33 0.10 -11.89
CA PHE A 48 15.44 -0.85 -11.88
C PHE A 48 15.02 -2.25 -12.36
N THR A 49 13.81 -2.69 -12.06
CA THR A 49 13.29 -3.98 -12.58
C THR A 49 13.18 -3.92 -14.09
N SER A 50 12.63 -2.84 -14.66
CA SER A 50 12.50 -2.67 -16.11
C SER A 50 13.84 -2.67 -16.83
N GLN A 51 14.84 -1.94 -16.31
CA GLN A 51 16.20 -1.88 -16.88
C GLN A 51 16.88 -3.26 -16.87
N ASN A 52 16.85 -3.96 -15.74
CA ASN A 52 17.49 -5.27 -15.62
C ASN A 52 16.74 -6.36 -16.40
N TYR A 53 15.42 -6.24 -16.51
CA TYR A 53 14.60 -7.13 -17.33
C TYR A 53 14.91 -6.96 -18.82
N GLY A 54 15.00 -5.70 -19.30
CA GLY A 54 15.42 -5.40 -20.68
C GLY A 54 16.84 -5.87 -21.01
N ALA A 55 17.74 -5.90 -20.01
CA ALA A 55 19.10 -6.44 -20.15
C ALA A 55 19.16 -7.98 -20.00
N GLY A 56 18.04 -8.67 -19.75
CA GLY A 56 17.99 -10.12 -19.56
C GLY A 56 18.50 -10.62 -18.20
N ASP A 57 18.81 -9.73 -17.25
CA ASP A 57 19.35 -10.10 -15.93
C ASP A 57 18.25 -10.32 -14.89
N PHE A 58 17.62 -11.49 -14.92
CA PHE A 58 16.58 -11.90 -13.96
C PHE A 58 17.08 -12.03 -12.52
N GLN A 59 18.36 -12.35 -12.33
CA GLN A 59 18.92 -12.46 -10.97
C GLN A 59 18.99 -11.08 -10.32
N ARG A 60 19.35 -10.06 -11.08
CA ARG A 60 19.29 -8.67 -10.64
C ARG A 60 17.86 -8.20 -10.37
N CYS A 61 16.89 -8.55 -11.20
CA CYS A 61 15.48 -8.24 -10.93
C CYS A 61 15.02 -8.77 -9.57
N LYS A 62 15.40 -10.02 -9.23
CA LYS A 62 15.09 -10.62 -7.91
C LYS A 62 15.77 -9.86 -6.76
N LYS A 63 17.02 -9.44 -6.96
CA LYS A 63 17.79 -8.66 -5.99
C LYS A 63 17.16 -7.28 -5.77
N VAL A 64 16.81 -6.58 -6.85
CA VAL A 64 16.11 -5.29 -6.80
C VAL A 64 14.81 -5.39 -6.01
N TYR A 65 13.94 -6.34 -6.34
CA TYR A 65 12.69 -6.56 -5.60
C TYR A 65 12.92 -6.75 -4.11
N ARG A 66 13.86 -7.65 -3.74
CA ARG A 66 14.16 -7.96 -2.34
C ARG A 66 14.70 -6.74 -1.59
N LEU A 67 15.65 -6.01 -2.19
CA LEU A 67 16.24 -4.82 -1.59
C LEU A 67 15.20 -3.72 -1.42
N CYS A 68 14.39 -3.44 -2.44
CA CYS A 68 13.34 -2.44 -2.36
C CYS A 68 12.28 -2.81 -1.30
N MET A 69 11.92 -4.09 -1.18
CA MET A 69 10.98 -4.55 -0.15
C MET A 69 11.54 -4.32 1.26
N ILE A 70 12.78 -4.78 1.51
CA ILE A 70 13.43 -4.61 2.82
C ILE A 70 13.58 -3.12 3.16
N PHE A 71 14.07 -2.34 2.21
CA PHE A 71 14.27 -0.90 2.38
C PHE A 71 12.95 -0.16 2.67
N SER A 72 11.89 -0.47 1.90
CA SER A 72 10.57 0.13 2.10
C SER A 72 10.00 -0.21 3.48
N VAL A 73 10.07 -1.48 3.91
CA VAL A 73 9.56 -1.91 5.21
C VAL A 73 10.34 -1.24 6.36
N ILE A 74 11.67 -1.18 6.27
CA ILE A 74 12.50 -0.55 7.31
C ILE A 74 12.22 0.95 7.39
N PHE A 75 12.27 1.67 6.26
CA PHE A 75 12.06 3.11 6.24
C PHE A 75 10.64 3.51 6.65
N CYS A 76 9.64 2.82 6.11
CA CYS A 76 8.25 3.04 6.47
C CYS A 76 8.01 2.73 7.96
N GLY A 77 8.58 1.63 8.46
CA GLY A 77 8.50 1.26 9.88
C GLY A 77 9.16 2.27 10.80
N LEU A 78 10.34 2.79 10.45
CA LEU A 78 11.03 3.83 11.22
C LEU A 78 10.22 5.14 11.25
N LEU A 79 9.76 5.62 10.08
CA LEU A 79 8.94 6.83 10.00
C LEU A 79 7.62 6.67 10.74
N SER A 80 6.96 5.52 10.58
CA SER A 80 5.75 5.19 11.34
C SER A 80 5.99 5.23 12.84
N GLY A 81 7.09 4.63 13.31
CA GLY A 81 7.50 4.68 14.71
C GLY A 81 7.71 6.11 15.21
N ILE A 82 8.39 6.96 14.44
CA ILE A 82 8.61 8.37 14.78
C ILE A 82 7.27 9.11 14.92
N PHE A 83 6.34 8.93 13.97
CA PHE A 83 5.05 9.60 14.00
C PHE A 83 4.14 9.08 15.13
N VAL A 84 4.17 7.78 15.42
CA VAL A 84 3.37 7.18 16.50
C VAL A 84 3.90 7.57 17.87
N LEU A 85 5.21 7.53 18.07
CA LEU A 85 5.83 7.94 19.36
C LEU A 85 5.74 9.46 19.58
N GLY A 86 5.90 10.25 18.53
CA GLY A 86 5.78 11.71 18.56
C GLY A 86 4.38 12.24 18.28
N ARG A 87 3.33 11.40 18.32
CA ARG A 87 1.96 11.75 17.91
C ARG A 87 1.42 13.04 18.51
N ASP A 88 1.68 13.27 19.79
CA ASP A 88 1.18 14.45 20.50
C ASP A 88 1.80 15.75 19.94
N PHE A 89 3.08 15.71 19.59
CA PHE A 89 3.74 16.82 18.92
C PHE A 89 3.22 17.03 17.50
N PHE A 90 3.23 15.98 16.69
CA PHE A 90 2.86 16.10 15.26
C PHE A 90 1.38 16.46 15.06
N LEU A 91 0.46 15.88 15.85
CA LEU A 91 -0.96 16.19 15.73
C LEU A 91 -1.29 17.61 16.23
N ARG A 92 -0.60 18.10 17.26
CA ARG A 92 -0.79 19.48 17.78
C ARG A 92 -0.33 20.55 16.79
N LEU A 93 0.46 20.22 15.78
CA LEU A 93 0.75 21.15 14.67
C LEU A 93 -0.48 21.44 13.79
N TYR A 94 -1.47 20.54 13.79
CA TYR A 94 -2.68 20.65 12.98
C TYR A 94 -3.90 21.08 13.78
N THR A 95 -4.00 20.68 15.04
CA THR A 95 -5.15 21.02 15.89
C THR A 95 -4.79 20.99 17.37
N THR A 96 -5.43 21.89 18.14
CA THR A 96 -5.34 21.93 19.61
C THR A 96 -6.62 21.50 20.30
N ASP A 97 -7.72 21.26 19.53
CA ASP A 97 -9.00 20.81 20.06
C ASP A 97 -8.91 19.34 20.57
N PRO A 98 -9.17 19.09 21.86
CA PRO A 98 -9.09 17.74 22.44
C PRO A 98 -10.01 16.72 21.77
N ASN A 99 -11.19 17.16 21.31
CA ASN A 99 -12.15 16.28 20.67
C ASN A 99 -11.65 15.83 19.30
N VAL A 100 -11.07 16.74 18.52
CA VAL A 100 -10.44 16.47 17.22
C VAL A 100 -9.22 15.55 17.41
N LEU A 101 -8.39 15.81 18.42
CA LEU A 101 -7.22 14.99 18.74
C LEU A 101 -7.58 13.53 19.03
N THR A 102 -8.70 13.27 19.71
CA THR A 102 -9.15 11.90 19.98
C THR A 102 -9.32 11.08 18.70
N PHE A 103 -10.02 11.61 17.70
CA PHE A 103 -10.21 10.95 16.41
C PHE A 103 -8.89 10.86 15.61
N ALA A 104 -8.07 11.91 15.66
CA ALA A 104 -6.78 11.92 15.00
C ALA A 104 -5.83 10.84 15.54
N VAL A 105 -5.75 10.68 16.87
CA VAL A 105 -4.94 9.64 17.53
C VAL A 105 -5.45 8.25 17.17
N GLN A 106 -6.77 8.01 17.22
CA GLN A 106 -7.33 6.70 16.82
C GLN A 106 -6.93 6.32 15.39
N ARG A 107 -7.11 7.23 14.45
CA ARG A 107 -6.70 7.00 13.07
C ARG A 107 -5.20 6.77 12.94
N LEU A 108 -4.39 7.61 13.57
CA LEU A 108 -2.93 7.51 13.49
C LEU A 108 -2.45 6.16 14.04
N LEU A 109 -2.96 5.72 15.19
CA LEU A 109 -2.57 4.45 15.79
C LEU A 109 -2.96 3.25 14.92
N ILE A 110 -4.17 3.22 14.36
CA ILE A 110 -4.64 2.08 13.57
C ILE A 110 -3.98 2.05 12.19
N VAL A 111 -3.96 3.19 11.50
CA VAL A 111 -3.55 3.25 10.09
C VAL A 111 -2.04 3.40 9.97
N THR A 112 -1.43 4.35 10.69
CA THR A 112 -0.01 4.67 10.55
C THR A 112 0.90 3.55 11.08
N THR A 113 0.53 2.89 12.19
CA THR A 113 1.32 1.77 12.74
C THR A 113 1.44 0.61 11.76
N LEU A 114 0.39 0.35 11.00
CA LEU A 114 0.32 -0.79 10.06
C LEU A 114 0.62 -0.40 8.60
N GLU A 115 1.00 0.87 8.36
CA GLU A 115 1.31 1.38 7.02
C GLU A 115 2.43 0.61 6.32
N LEU A 116 3.37 0.05 7.07
CA LEU A 116 4.44 -0.80 6.52
C LEU A 116 3.89 -1.97 5.66
N LEU A 117 2.64 -2.40 5.90
CA LEU A 117 1.98 -3.44 5.10
C LEU A 117 1.72 -3.00 3.66
N THR A 118 1.59 -1.68 3.41
CA THR A 118 1.40 -1.16 2.04
C THR A 118 2.59 -1.46 1.15
N SER A 119 3.80 -1.54 1.73
CA SER A 119 5.01 -1.92 1.01
C SER A 119 4.87 -3.27 0.30
N THR A 120 4.10 -4.20 0.87
CA THR A 120 3.94 -5.56 0.31
C THR A 120 3.26 -5.53 -1.06
N TYR A 121 2.19 -4.77 -1.23
CA TYR A 121 1.49 -4.70 -2.51
C TYR A 121 2.07 -3.64 -3.45
N GLU A 122 2.56 -2.52 -2.92
CA GLU A 122 3.14 -1.45 -3.74
C GLU A 122 4.44 -1.90 -4.41
N ILE A 123 5.39 -2.47 -3.67
CA ILE A 123 6.66 -2.94 -4.22
C ILE A 123 6.45 -4.12 -5.17
N SER A 124 5.57 -5.07 -4.81
CA SER A 124 5.25 -6.21 -5.68
C SER A 124 4.56 -5.75 -6.98
N GLY A 125 3.62 -4.81 -6.88
CA GLY A 125 2.97 -4.19 -8.04
C GLY A 125 3.96 -3.38 -8.89
N GLY A 126 4.88 -2.66 -8.26
CA GLY A 126 5.97 -1.92 -8.95
C GLY A 126 6.86 -2.85 -9.75
N ALA A 127 7.30 -3.97 -9.17
CA ALA A 127 8.09 -4.98 -9.87
C ALA A 127 7.34 -5.60 -11.05
N MET A 128 6.04 -5.91 -10.89
CA MET A 128 5.20 -6.44 -11.99
C MET A 128 5.07 -5.43 -13.13
N ARG A 129 4.89 -4.14 -12.81
CA ARG A 129 4.88 -3.05 -13.82
C ARG A 129 6.24 -2.95 -14.52
N GLY A 130 7.36 -3.13 -13.78
CA GLY A 130 8.71 -3.19 -14.35
C GLY A 130 8.92 -4.34 -15.32
N PHE A 131 8.20 -5.45 -15.17
CA PHE A 131 8.16 -6.57 -16.13
C PHE A 131 7.20 -6.32 -17.32
N GLY A 132 6.57 -5.14 -17.42
CA GLY A 132 5.59 -4.83 -18.45
C GLY A 132 4.17 -5.30 -18.16
N HIS A 133 3.90 -5.86 -16.98
CA HIS A 133 2.59 -6.37 -16.57
C HIS A 133 1.88 -5.37 -15.66
N SER A 134 1.23 -4.34 -16.23
CA SER A 134 0.57 -3.27 -15.48
C SER A 134 -0.90 -3.58 -15.14
N LEU A 135 -1.58 -4.39 -15.94
CA LEU A 135 -3.00 -4.68 -15.75
C LEU A 135 -3.28 -5.52 -14.50
N THR A 136 -2.50 -6.57 -14.28
CA THR A 136 -2.68 -7.48 -13.14
C THR A 136 -2.59 -6.75 -11.78
N PRO A 137 -1.53 -5.97 -11.47
CA PRO A 137 -1.48 -5.22 -10.21
C PRO A 137 -2.58 -4.15 -10.12
N ALA A 138 -2.99 -3.54 -11.23
CA ALA A 138 -4.09 -2.60 -11.23
C ALA A 138 -5.41 -3.27 -10.82
N LEU A 139 -5.75 -4.41 -11.39
CA LEU A 139 -6.97 -5.16 -11.05
C LEU A 139 -6.96 -5.65 -9.59
N ILE A 140 -5.84 -6.19 -9.11
CA ILE A 140 -5.70 -6.63 -7.71
C ILE A 140 -5.91 -5.45 -6.76
N THR A 141 -5.33 -4.28 -7.05
CA THR A 141 -5.51 -3.07 -6.23
C THR A 141 -6.95 -2.56 -6.28
N VAL A 142 -7.62 -2.58 -7.44
CA VAL A 142 -9.03 -2.18 -7.55
C VAL A 142 -9.91 -3.08 -6.68
N VAL A 143 -9.79 -4.39 -6.83
CA VAL A 143 -10.60 -5.34 -6.07
C VAL A 143 -10.28 -5.25 -4.56
N GLY A 144 -9.01 -5.29 -4.19
CA GLY A 144 -8.59 -5.28 -2.79
C GLY A 144 -8.82 -3.96 -2.06
N SER A 145 -8.65 -2.82 -2.75
CA SER A 145 -8.80 -1.51 -2.10
C SER A 145 -10.16 -0.85 -2.34
N CYS A 146 -10.83 -1.07 -3.47
CA CYS A 146 -12.12 -0.43 -3.72
C CYS A 146 -13.29 -1.36 -3.39
N VAL A 147 -13.34 -2.55 -3.97
CA VAL A 147 -14.50 -3.44 -3.80
C VAL A 147 -14.62 -3.90 -2.35
N LEU A 148 -13.51 -4.32 -1.73
CA LEU A 148 -13.52 -4.75 -0.33
C LEU A 148 -13.97 -3.64 0.62
N ARG A 149 -13.49 -2.40 0.40
CA ARG A 149 -13.89 -1.25 1.23
C ARG A 149 -15.35 -0.86 1.04
N LEU A 150 -15.87 -0.95 -0.19
CA LEU A 150 -17.30 -0.75 -0.46
C LEU A 150 -18.17 -1.77 0.28
N ILE A 151 -17.80 -3.05 0.23
CA ILE A 151 -18.52 -4.10 0.95
C ILE A 151 -18.47 -3.82 2.44
N TRP A 152 -17.30 -3.49 3.01
CA TRP A 152 -17.12 -3.20 4.42
C TRP A 152 -17.99 -2.02 4.89
N ILE A 153 -17.99 -0.91 4.16
CA ILE A 153 -18.80 0.27 4.50
C ILE A 153 -20.28 -0.07 4.49
N ASN A 154 -20.74 -0.84 3.50
CA ASN A 154 -22.17 -1.16 3.36
C ASN A 154 -22.67 -2.30 4.26
N THR A 155 -21.77 -3.07 4.86
CA THR A 155 -22.10 -4.19 5.75
C THR A 155 -21.70 -3.87 7.20
N VAL A 156 -20.41 -3.90 7.49
CA VAL A 156 -19.87 -3.82 8.86
C VAL A 156 -20.07 -2.44 9.46
N CYS A 157 -19.75 -1.35 8.71
CA CYS A 157 -19.94 0.01 9.23
C CYS A 157 -21.40 0.39 9.43
N ARG A 158 -22.35 -0.26 8.74
CA ARG A 158 -23.79 -0.08 9.02
C ARG A 158 -24.25 -0.84 10.24
N ALA A 159 -23.65 -2.00 10.53
CA ALA A 159 -23.96 -2.79 11.70
C ALA A 159 -23.35 -2.21 12.99
N VAL A 160 -22.12 -1.67 12.87
CA VAL A 160 -21.37 -1.08 14.01
C VAL A 160 -20.94 0.32 13.61
N HIS A 161 -21.67 1.32 14.08
CA HIS A 161 -21.43 2.73 13.77
C HIS A 161 -20.37 3.33 14.71
N GLU A 162 -19.11 2.88 14.54
CA GLU A 162 -17.97 3.32 15.34
C GLU A 162 -16.81 3.79 14.42
N PHE A 163 -16.13 4.88 14.78
CA PHE A 163 -15.09 5.47 13.96
C PHE A 163 -13.91 4.52 13.71
N TRP A 164 -13.48 3.76 14.74
CA TRP A 164 -12.39 2.80 14.62
C TRP A 164 -12.71 1.66 13.64
N VAL A 165 -14.00 1.28 13.50
CA VAL A 165 -14.45 0.26 12.53
C VAL A 165 -14.22 0.73 11.09
N VAL A 166 -14.38 2.02 10.83
CA VAL A 166 -14.05 2.60 9.52
C VAL A 166 -12.55 2.62 9.29
N MET A 167 -11.73 2.74 10.33
CA MET A 167 -10.27 2.78 10.20
C MET A 167 -9.65 1.39 10.00
N ILE A 168 -10.20 0.35 10.63
CA ILE A 168 -9.60 -1.00 10.59
C ILE A 168 -9.66 -1.66 9.20
N ILE A 169 -10.52 -1.18 8.30
CA ILE A 169 -10.55 -1.68 6.91
C ILE A 169 -9.25 -1.42 6.15
N TYR A 170 -8.49 -0.37 6.54
CA TYR A 170 -7.20 -0.09 5.91
C TYR A 170 -6.23 -1.26 6.06
N PRO A 171 -5.83 -1.66 7.29
CA PRO A 171 -4.93 -2.79 7.45
C PRO A 171 -5.49 -4.12 6.92
N ILE A 172 -6.80 -4.37 7.07
CA ILE A 172 -7.42 -5.58 6.50
C ILE A 172 -7.25 -5.61 4.99
N SER A 173 -7.57 -4.51 4.31
CA SER A 173 -7.42 -4.42 2.85
C SER A 173 -5.96 -4.55 2.40
N TRP A 174 -5.00 -4.03 3.17
CA TRP A 174 -3.57 -4.13 2.87
C TRP A 174 -3.04 -5.55 3.00
N VAL A 175 -3.43 -6.29 4.03
CA VAL A 175 -3.04 -7.70 4.21
C VAL A 175 -3.58 -8.55 3.05
N LEU A 176 -4.87 -8.42 2.74
CA LEU A 176 -5.49 -9.20 1.66
C LEU A 176 -4.88 -8.85 0.29
N THR A 177 -4.82 -7.55 -0.02
CA THR A 177 -4.23 -7.08 -1.29
C THR A 177 -2.76 -7.45 -1.40
N GLY A 178 -2.01 -7.30 -0.30
CA GLY A 178 -0.59 -7.65 -0.24
C GLY A 178 -0.32 -9.12 -0.47
N THR A 179 -1.11 -9.99 0.16
CA THR A 179 -1.00 -11.44 -0.01
C THR A 179 -1.24 -11.86 -1.47
N VAL A 180 -2.34 -11.38 -2.07
CA VAL A 180 -2.68 -11.67 -3.46
C VAL A 180 -1.62 -11.11 -4.41
N MET A 181 -1.14 -9.90 -4.15
CA MET A 181 -0.13 -9.23 -4.98
C MET A 181 1.22 -9.96 -4.94
N ILE A 182 1.67 -10.39 -3.76
CA ILE A 182 2.91 -11.18 -3.62
C ILE A 182 2.77 -12.50 -4.36
N MET A 183 1.64 -13.20 -4.21
CA MET A 183 1.39 -14.46 -4.93
C MET A 183 1.44 -14.24 -6.45
N ALA A 184 0.75 -13.21 -6.95
CA ALA A 184 0.76 -12.86 -8.37
C ALA A 184 2.18 -12.54 -8.88
N TYR A 185 2.96 -11.78 -8.12
CA TYR A 185 4.37 -11.51 -8.44
C TYR A 185 5.21 -12.79 -8.51
N LEU A 186 5.06 -13.68 -7.52
CA LEU A 186 5.83 -14.93 -7.48
C LEU A 186 5.49 -15.85 -8.66
N LEU A 187 4.21 -15.96 -9.02
CA LEU A 187 3.75 -16.72 -10.18
C LEU A 187 4.28 -16.14 -11.49
N LEU A 188 4.16 -14.83 -11.67
CA LEU A 188 4.70 -14.13 -12.85
C LEU A 188 6.22 -14.35 -12.97
N ARG A 189 6.94 -14.15 -11.88
CA ARG A 189 8.39 -14.34 -11.84
C ARG A 189 8.79 -15.77 -12.22
N ARG A 190 8.08 -16.80 -11.72
CA ARG A 190 8.32 -18.19 -12.09
C ARG A 190 8.11 -18.41 -13.58
N LYS A 191 7.01 -17.91 -14.12
CA LYS A 191 6.70 -18.02 -15.56
C LYS A 191 7.79 -17.37 -16.42
N LEU A 192 8.23 -16.17 -16.08
CA LEU A 192 9.28 -15.45 -16.82
C LEU A 192 10.63 -16.16 -16.74
N CYS A 193 11.01 -16.70 -15.55
CA CYS A 193 12.25 -17.49 -15.43
C CYS A 193 12.21 -18.75 -16.30
N LEU A 194 11.10 -19.48 -16.37
CA LEU A 194 10.96 -20.68 -17.19
C LEU A 194 11.07 -20.37 -18.69
N LEU A 195 10.47 -19.29 -19.15
CA LEU A 195 10.53 -18.85 -20.55
C LEU A 195 11.96 -18.49 -20.97
N TYR A 196 12.76 -17.96 -20.06
CA TYR A 196 14.13 -17.53 -20.35
C TYR A 196 15.18 -18.62 -20.23
N THR A 197 14.89 -19.71 -19.50
CA THR A 197 15.77 -20.89 -19.37
C THR A 197 15.44 -21.99 -20.38
N SER A 198 14.36 -21.86 -21.13
CA SER A 198 14.04 -22.77 -22.23
C SER A 198 14.96 -22.53 -23.41
N PRO A 199 15.66 -23.57 -23.95
CA PRO A 199 16.51 -23.42 -25.13
C PRO A 199 15.71 -22.85 -26.29
N SER A 200 16.33 -21.88 -27.01
CA SER A 200 15.71 -21.35 -28.23
C SER A 200 15.51 -22.47 -29.25
N PRO A 201 14.38 -22.53 -29.97
CA PRO A 201 14.21 -23.49 -31.07
C PRO A 201 15.29 -23.41 -32.16
N ARG A 202 16.09 -22.31 -32.18
CA ARG A 202 17.23 -22.13 -33.11
C ARG A 202 18.48 -22.89 -32.71
N ASP A 203 18.62 -23.27 -31.43
CA ASP A 203 19.80 -24.01 -30.93
C ASP A 203 19.68 -25.52 -31.14
N SER A 204 18.53 -25.99 -31.61
CA SER A 204 18.27 -27.43 -31.90
C SER A 204 18.51 -27.82 -33.37
N THR A 205 19.03 -26.91 -34.21
CA THR A 205 19.26 -27.14 -35.64
C THR A 205 20.73 -26.97 -36.07
N SER A 206 21.68 -27.14 -35.15
CA SER A 206 23.12 -27.23 -35.48
C SER A 206 23.67 -28.60 -35.16
#